data_bddfda108c7a2fedc3a62c029b3908c7
#
_entry.id   bddfda108c7a2fedc3a62c029b3908c7
#
_cell.length_a   1.000
_cell.length_b   1.000
_cell.length_c   1.000
_cell.angle_alpha   90.00
_cell.angle_beta   90.00
_cell.angle_gamma   90.00
#
_symmetry.space_group_name_H-M   'P 1'
#
loop_
_entity.id
_entity.type
_entity.pdbx_description
1 polymer ?
#
loop_
_entity_poly.entity_id
_entity_poly.type
_entity_poly.pdbx_seq_one_letter_code
_entity_poly.pdbx_strand_id
1 'polypeptide(L)'
;TEQHGRFKIAWLPLPDYRNQSEMRYGERCPKLAHMGCAGSDTFKYDKTKDVVRQSMGTGYVYWGFDPRVDSPDVSMDEWKTADFVCEYINRPPTVEEYCEDMLMMSIFYSVEMYPEFNIDHVKRHFTARGYSGYLKHGTKIKKKNGVTVQEENVQAGAHTTEAIKPTMFKFMEKYVETTASRCKFPRLLEAL
;
A
#
# COMPACT_ATOMS: atom_id res chain seq x y z
N THR A 1 -0.96 -0.03 -26.24
CA THR A 1 -0.50 0.05 -24.83
C THR A 1 0.71 0.96 -24.79
N GLU A 2 0.55 2.19 -24.32
CA GLU A 2 1.68 3.08 -24.11
C GLU A 2 2.60 2.48 -23.03
N GLN A 3 3.81 2.17 -23.42
CA GLN A 3 4.83 1.57 -22.56
C GLN A 3 5.58 2.60 -21.69
N HIS A 4 5.09 3.83 -21.55
CA HIS A 4 5.79 4.93 -20.89
C HIS A 4 5.18 5.38 -19.56
N GLY A 5 4.15 4.67 -19.07
CA GLY A 5 3.57 4.95 -17.77
C GLY A 5 4.48 4.51 -16.62
N ARG A 6 4.45 5.27 -15.51
CA ARG A 6 5.19 4.95 -14.28
C ARG A 6 4.60 3.78 -13.49
N PHE A 7 3.34 3.45 -13.74
CA PHE A 7 2.60 2.36 -13.08
C PHE A 7 2.46 1.18 -14.01
N LYS A 8 2.63 -0.02 -13.47
CA LYS A 8 2.19 -1.25 -14.11
C LYS A 8 0.89 -1.69 -13.45
N ILE A 9 -0.14 -1.88 -14.25
CA ILE A 9 -1.48 -2.20 -13.79
C ILE A 9 -1.88 -3.57 -14.31
N ALA A 10 -2.11 -4.51 -13.41
CA ALA A 10 -2.59 -5.86 -13.74
C ALA A 10 -4.11 -5.93 -13.76
N TRP A 11 -4.78 -5.10 -12.95
CA TRP A 11 -6.22 -5.05 -12.86
C TRP A 11 -6.72 -3.63 -12.59
N LEU A 12 -7.81 -3.27 -13.26
CA LEU A 12 -8.49 -1.98 -13.10
C LEU A 12 -9.81 -2.20 -12.33
N PRO A 13 -10.04 -1.49 -11.22
CA PRO A 13 -11.31 -1.55 -10.54
C PRO A 13 -12.45 -1.06 -11.46
N LEU A 14 -13.67 -1.49 -11.19
CA LEU A 14 -14.85 -0.98 -11.88
C LEU A 14 -14.96 0.54 -11.69
N PRO A 15 -15.54 1.28 -12.63
CA PRO A 15 -15.67 2.74 -12.54
C PRO A 15 -16.23 3.22 -11.19
N ASP A 16 -17.23 2.50 -10.65
CA ASP A 16 -17.88 2.81 -9.38
C ASP A 16 -16.99 2.57 -8.14
N TYR A 17 -15.87 1.91 -8.31
CA TYR A 17 -14.87 1.70 -7.26
C TYR A 17 -13.65 2.62 -7.35
N ARG A 18 -13.55 3.41 -8.43
CA ARG A 18 -12.42 4.34 -8.63
C ARG A 18 -12.69 5.67 -7.95
N ASN A 19 -11.66 6.27 -7.36
CA ASN A 19 -11.69 7.63 -6.82
C ASN A 19 -12.79 7.85 -5.76
N GLN A 20 -13.19 6.78 -5.05
CA GLN A 20 -14.23 6.85 -4.04
C GLN A 20 -13.67 7.37 -2.73
N SER A 21 -14.20 8.47 -2.26
CA SER A 21 -13.86 9.04 -0.95
C SER A 21 -15.10 9.43 -0.18
N GLU A 22 -14.98 9.50 1.14
CA GLU A 22 -16.00 10.02 2.04
C GLU A 22 -15.37 10.88 3.13
N MET A 23 -16.16 11.70 3.78
CA MET A 23 -15.72 12.48 4.93
C MET A 23 -16.01 11.71 6.21
N ARG A 24 -14.96 11.42 7.01
CA ARG A 24 -15.07 10.83 8.34
C ARG A 24 -14.35 11.72 9.33
N TYR A 25 -15.02 12.15 10.39
CA TYR A 25 -14.46 13.01 11.45
C TYR A 25 -13.74 14.26 10.94
N GLY A 26 -14.21 14.84 9.81
CA GLY A 26 -13.60 16.02 9.21
C GLY A 26 -12.40 15.73 8.28
N GLU A 27 -12.02 14.47 8.10
CA GLU A 27 -10.97 14.05 7.19
C GLU A 27 -11.53 13.35 5.95
N ARG A 28 -10.86 13.52 4.81
CA ARG A 28 -11.16 12.79 3.58
C ARG A 28 -10.52 11.41 3.67
N CYS A 29 -11.35 10.37 3.67
CA CYS A 29 -10.94 8.97 3.77
C CYS A 29 -11.30 8.20 2.50
N PRO A 30 -10.57 7.13 2.16
CA PRO A 30 -10.96 6.23 1.08
C PRO A 30 -12.20 5.44 1.50
N LYS A 31 -13.18 5.37 0.61
CA LYS A 31 -14.43 4.66 0.90
C LYS A 31 -14.26 3.14 0.93
N LEU A 32 -13.28 2.63 0.21
CA LEU A 32 -13.07 1.19 0.01
C LEU A 32 -11.83 0.67 0.76
N ALA A 33 -11.47 1.29 1.89
CA ALA A 33 -10.34 0.89 2.72
C ALA A 33 -10.36 -0.60 3.13
N HIS A 34 -11.56 -1.20 3.22
CA HIS A 34 -11.76 -2.62 3.54
C HIS A 34 -11.50 -3.57 2.37
N MET A 35 -11.42 -3.06 1.14
CA MET A 35 -11.25 -3.87 -0.08
C MET A 35 -9.79 -4.13 -0.42
N GLY A 36 -8.87 -3.35 0.12
CA GLY A 36 -7.45 -3.47 -0.18
C GLY A 36 -6.60 -2.49 0.59
N CYS A 37 -5.31 -2.50 0.31
CA CYS A 37 -4.33 -1.59 0.91
C CYS A 37 -3.22 -1.30 -0.09
N ALA A 38 -2.73 -0.07 -0.12
CA ALA A 38 -1.51 0.30 -0.80
C ALA A 38 -0.34 0.30 0.20
N GLY A 39 0.83 -0.14 -0.24
CA GLY A 39 2.08 -0.04 0.51
C GLY A 39 3.10 0.77 -0.26
N SER A 40 3.98 1.48 0.44
CA SER A 40 5.05 2.25 -0.20
C SER A 40 6.34 2.23 0.61
N ASP A 41 7.45 2.09 -0.11
CA ASP A 41 8.81 2.27 0.38
C ASP A 41 9.48 3.38 -0.44
N THR A 42 9.88 4.47 0.23
CA THR A 42 10.34 5.68 -0.42
C THR A 42 11.86 5.85 -0.31
N PHE A 43 12.45 6.54 -1.27
CA PHE A 43 13.83 7.01 -1.19
C PHE A 43 13.93 8.32 -0.39
N LYS A 44 15.09 8.52 0.24
CA LYS A 44 15.29 9.60 1.21
C LYS A 44 15.57 10.97 0.58
N TYR A 45 16.23 11.01 -0.56
CA TYR A 45 16.73 12.25 -1.18
C TYR A 45 16.35 12.32 -2.65
N ASP A 46 16.24 13.56 -3.16
CA ASP A 46 16.04 13.83 -4.58
C ASP A 46 17.18 13.24 -5.43
N LYS A 47 16.92 13.07 -6.72
CA LYS A 47 17.90 12.52 -7.65
C LYS A 47 19.08 13.49 -7.80
N THR A 48 20.29 13.02 -7.46
CA THR A 48 21.54 13.76 -7.67
C THR A 48 22.33 13.15 -8.81
N LYS A 49 23.11 13.98 -9.52
CA LYS A 49 23.92 13.53 -10.68
C LYS A 49 25.10 12.62 -10.28
N ASP A 50 25.53 12.70 -9.02
CA ASP A 50 26.80 12.14 -8.58
C ASP A 50 26.71 10.74 -7.94
N VAL A 51 25.51 10.14 -7.88
CA VAL A 51 25.31 8.83 -7.23
C VAL A 51 25.09 7.75 -8.27
N VAL A 52 26.03 6.83 -8.38
CA VAL A 52 26.03 5.72 -9.35
C VAL A 52 24.90 4.68 -9.04
N ARG A 53 24.52 4.51 -7.78
CA ARG A 53 23.40 3.65 -7.37
C ARG A 53 22.44 4.43 -6.50
N GLN A 54 21.26 4.67 -7.00
CA GLN A 54 20.16 5.31 -6.27
C GLN A 54 19.06 4.30 -6.02
N SER A 55 18.56 4.26 -4.78
CA SER A 55 17.40 3.44 -4.43
C SER A 55 16.17 3.90 -5.23
N MET A 56 15.36 2.95 -5.67
CA MET A 56 14.08 3.22 -6.31
C MET A 56 13.02 3.47 -5.24
N GLY A 57 12.04 4.31 -5.55
CA GLY A 57 10.80 4.33 -4.80
C GLY A 57 9.90 3.20 -5.29
N THR A 58 9.26 2.49 -4.37
CA THR A 58 8.32 1.42 -4.71
C THR A 58 6.95 1.70 -4.15
N GLY A 59 5.94 1.18 -4.82
CA GLY A 59 4.56 1.23 -4.36
C GLY A 59 3.78 0.05 -4.94
N TYR A 60 2.92 -0.55 -4.13
CA TYR A 60 2.10 -1.67 -4.53
C TYR A 60 0.68 -1.50 -4.01
N VAL A 61 -0.30 -1.94 -4.79
CA VAL A 61 -1.67 -2.09 -4.31
C VAL A 61 -2.02 -3.58 -4.26
N TYR A 62 -2.39 -4.04 -3.07
CA TYR A 62 -3.04 -5.32 -2.86
C TYR A 62 -4.56 -5.09 -2.80
N TRP A 63 -5.32 -5.80 -3.63
CA TRP A 63 -6.76 -5.69 -3.70
C TRP A 63 -7.38 -7.06 -3.44
N GLY A 64 -8.36 -7.12 -2.52
CA GLY A 64 -8.92 -8.37 -2.04
C GLY A 64 -10.21 -8.81 -2.71
N PHE A 65 -10.97 -7.90 -3.32
CA PHE A 65 -12.31 -8.17 -3.84
C PHE A 65 -12.53 -7.62 -5.25
N ASP A 66 -12.96 -8.48 -6.16
CA ASP A 66 -13.49 -8.10 -7.47
C ASP A 66 -14.94 -8.59 -7.60
N PRO A 67 -15.94 -7.69 -7.60
CA PRO A 67 -17.37 -8.06 -7.64
C PRO A 67 -17.80 -8.77 -8.93
N ARG A 68 -16.93 -8.79 -9.96
CA ARG A 68 -17.19 -9.53 -11.20
C ARG A 68 -16.91 -11.02 -11.06
N VAL A 69 -16.13 -11.42 -10.07
CA VAL A 69 -15.64 -12.80 -9.88
C VAL A 69 -15.95 -13.28 -8.46
N ASP A 70 -15.77 -12.43 -7.46
CA ASP A 70 -15.97 -12.76 -6.06
C ASP A 70 -17.37 -12.34 -5.58
N SER A 71 -17.89 -13.04 -4.59
CA SER A 71 -19.12 -12.65 -3.92
C SER A 71 -18.83 -11.88 -2.63
N PRO A 72 -19.58 -10.80 -2.32
CA PRO A 72 -19.43 -10.09 -1.05
C PRO A 72 -19.84 -10.95 0.17
N ASP A 73 -20.63 -12.01 -0.04
CA ASP A 73 -21.10 -12.91 1.00
C ASP A 73 -20.06 -13.99 1.37
N VAL A 74 -18.98 -14.08 0.58
CA VAL A 74 -17.88 -15.04 0.80
C VAL A 74 -16.81 -14.39 1.67
N SER A 75 -16.21 -15.16 2.56
CA SER A 75 -15.12 -14.71 3.42
C SER A 75 -13.93 -14.15 2.59
N MET A 76 -13.28 -13.11 3.10
CA MET A 76 -12.07 -12.54 2.44
C MET A 76 -10.99 -13.58 2.15
N ASP A 77 -10.87 -14.61 2.99
CA ASP A 77 -9.89 -15.69 2.79
C ASP A 77 -10.26 -16.61 1.60
N GLU A 78 -11.49 -16.55 1.14
CA GLU A 78 -12.02 -17.35 0.03
C GLU A 78 -12.10 -16.54 -1.28
N TRP A 79 -11.84 -15.23 -1.25
CA TRP A 79 -11.85 -14.41 -2.46
C TRP A 79 -10.76 -14.87 -3.44
N LYS A 80 -11.20 -15.16 -4.66
CA LYS A 80 -10.33 -15.71 -5.71
C LYS A 80 -9.46 -14.65 -6.38
N THR A 81 -9.87 -13.39 -6.28
CA THR A 81 -9.22 -12.26 -6.97
C THR A 81 -8.21 -11.53 -6.10
N ALA A 82 -8.11 -11.88 -4.81
CA ALA A 82 -7.13 -11.27 -3.89
C ALA A 82 -5.71 -11.42 -4.41
N ASP A 83 -5.09 -10.30 -4.82
CA ASP A 83 -3.74 -10.27 -5.39
C ASP A 83 -3.19 -8.84 -5.45
N PHE A 84 -1.90 -8.72 -5.79
CA PHE A 84 -1.34 -7.45 -6.18
C PHE A 84 -1.87 -7.03 -7.56
N VAL A 85 -2.38 -5.80 -7.64
CA VAL A 85 -3.07 -5.29 -8.85
C VAL A 85 -2.36 -4.10 -9.49
N CYS A 86 -1.45 -3.45 -8.76
CA CYS A 86 -0.66 -2.33 -9.24
C CYS A 86 0.75 -2.37 -8.67
N GLU A 87 1.73 -2.10 -9.51
CA GLU A 87 3.14 -1.93 -9.16
C GLU A 87 3.62 -0.57 -9.62
N TYR A 88 4.34 0.11 -8.75
CA TYR A 88 5.17 1.27 -9.04
C TYR A 88 6.61 0.98 -8.63
N ILE A 89 7.54 1.07 -9.59
CA ILE A 89 8.98 1.02 -9.32
C ILE A 89 9.62 2.09 -10.17
N ASN A 90 9.90 3.23 -9.57
CA ASN A 90 10.47 4.36 -10.29
C ASN A 90 11.27 5.25 -9.34
N ARG A 91 12.13 6.07 -9.94
CA ARG A 91 12.79 7.16 -9.25
C ARG A 91 12.59 8.46 -10.03
N PRO A 92 11.50 9.19 -9.75
CA PRO A 92 11.30 10.51 -10.34
C PRO A 92 12.39 11.49 -9.88
N PRO A 93 12.51 12.63 -10.55
CA PRO A 93 13.50 13.66 -10.20
C PRO A 93 13.42 14.12 -8.75
N THR A 94 12.22 14.24 -8.20
CA THR A 94 11.98 14.70 -6.84
C THR A 94 11.22 13.68 -6.00
N VAL A 95 11.39 13.74 -4.69
CA VAL A 95 10.62 12.96 -3.72
C VAL A 95 9.15 13.37 -3.74
N GLU A 96 8.87 14.64 -4.03
CA GLU A 96 7.50 15.17 -4.09
C GLU A 96 6.69 14.54 -5.23
N GLU A 97 7.28 14.39 -6.43
CA GLU A 97 6.64 13.66 -7.54
C GLU A 97 6.32 12.21 -7.17
N TYR A 98 7.24 11.54 -6.48
CA TYR A 98 6.97 10.19 -5.97
C TYR A 98 5.80 10.18 -5.00
N CYS A 99 5.75 11.10 -4.05
CA CYS A 99 4.68 11.19 -3.07
C CYS A 99 3.32 11.49 -3.72
N GLU A 100 3.30 12.33 -4.77
CA GLU A 100 2.09 12.60 -5.55
C GLU A 100 1.64 11.34 -6.31
N ASP A 101 2.56 10.57 -6.91
CA ASP A 101 2.24 9.29 -7.55
C ASP A 101 1.61 8.30 -6.53
N MET A 102 2.13 8.23 -5.31
CA MET A 102 1.57 7.38 -4.26
C MET A 102 0.17 7.84 -3.84
N LEU A 103 -0.05 9.15 -3.76
CA LEU A 103 -1.36 9.71 -3.47
C LEU A 103 -2.36 9.38 -4.58
N MET A 104 -1.98 9.59 -5.84
CA MET A 104 -2.82 9.28 -7.00
C MET A 104 -3.17 7.79 -7.07
N MET A 105 -2.23 6.91 -6.76
CA MET A 105 -2.46 5.47 -6.68
C MET A 105 -3.50 5.13 -5.61
N SER A 106 -3.39 5.69 -4.40
CA SER A 106 -4.34 5.48 -3.31
C SER A 106 -5.73 6.01 -3.63
N ILE A 107 -5.82 7.20 -4.23
CA ILE A 107 -7.10 7.79 -4.65
C ILE A 107 -7.75 6.91 -5.73
N PHE A 108 -6.99 6.52 -6.75
CA PHE A 108 -7.50 5.74 -7.87
C PHE A 108 -8.12 4.41 -7.43
N TYR A 109 -7.44 3.69 -6.53
CA TYR A 109 -7.92 2.43 -5.98
C TYR A 109 -8.85 2.60 -4.77
N SER A 110 -9.05 3.83 -4.29
CA SER A 110 -9.91 4.13 -3.12
C SER A 110 -9.50 3.37 -1.86
N VAL A 111 -8.19 3.20 -1.63
CA VAL A 111 -7.61 2.43 -0.52
C VAL A 111 -6.66 3.29 0.33
N GLU A 112 -6.42 2.85 1.55
CA GLU A 112 -5.42 3.46 2.43
C GLU A 112 -4.01 3.14 1.95
N MET A 113 -3.09 4.10 2.16
CA MET A 113 -1.65 3.94 1.98
C MET A 113 -0.99 3.59 3.30
N TYR A 114 -0.21 2.52 3.30
CA TYR A 114 0.62 2.09 4.42
C TYR A 114 2.09 2.40 4.10
N PRO A 115 2.57 3.63 4.36
CA PRO A 115 3.93 4.03 4.04
C PRO A 115 4.93 3.45 5.03
N GLU A 116 6.21 3.43 4.65
CA GLU A 116 7.29 3.16 5.60
C GLU A 116 7.25 4.17 6.76
N PHE A 117 7.43 3.67 7.99
CA PHE A 117 7.32 4.50 9.19
C PHE A 117 8.47 5.51 9.33
N ASN A 118 9.68 5.10 8.99
CA ASN A 118 10.91 5.86 9.27
C ASN A 118 11.12 7.06 8.36
N ILE A 119 10.40 7.15 7.24
CA ILE A 119 10.51 8.23 6.27
C ILE A 119 9.18 8.95 6.13
N ASP A 120 9.15 10.23 6.50
CA ASP A 120 7.91 11.01 6.63
C ASP A 120 7.39 11.64 5.34
N HIS A 121 8.10 11.53 4.22
CA HIS A 121 7.75 12.26 3.01
C HIS A 121 6.32 12.00 2.53
N VAL A 122 5.91 10.73 2.41
CA VAL A 122 4.57 10.36 1.98
C VAL A 122 3.53 10.89 2.97
N LYS A 123 3.76 10.72 4.29
CA LYS A 123 2.84 11.18 5.33
C LYS A 123 2.63 12.68 5.29
N ARG A 124 3.71 13.45 5.19
CA ARG A 124 3.65 14.93 5.11
C ARG A 124 2.94 15.39 3.84
N HIS A 125 3.22 14.74 2.71
CA HIS A 125 2.61 15.09 1.44
C HIS A 125 1.09 14.84 1.46
N PHE A 126 0.65 13.67 1.89
CA PHE A 126 -0.78 13.36 2.04
C PHE A 126 -1.49 14.35 2.95
N THR A 127 -0.88 14.68 4.10
CA THR A 127 -1.44 15.67 5.04
C THR A 127 -1.51 17.05 4.42
N ALA A 128 -0.45 17.52 3.76
CA ALA A 128 -0.42 18.83 3.10
C ALA A 128 -1.45 18.94 1.96
N ARG A 129 -1.75 17.82 1.28
CA ARG A 129 -2.76 17.73 0.22
C ARG A 129 -4.19 17.55 0.76
N GLY A 130 -4.39 17.45 2.10
CA GLY A 130 -5.69 17.24 2.73
C GLY A 130 -6.22 15.81 2.63
N TYR A 131 -5.32 14.82 2.57
CA TYR A 131 -5.62 13.39 2.47
C TYR A 131 -5.04 12.59 3.65
N SER A 132 -4.95 13.19 4.84
CA SER A 132 -4.48 12.50 6.05
C SER A 132 -5.25 11.20 6.34
N GLY A 133 -6.56 11.20 6.10
CA GLY A 133 -7.41 10.02 6.28
C GLY A 133 -7.18 8.88 5.27
N TYR A 134 -6.28 9.06 4.29
CA TYR A 134 -5.80 7.99 3.41
C TYR A 134 -4.57 7.27 3.97
N LEU A 135 -4.03 7.72 5.11
CA LEU A 135 -2.86 7.11 5.73
C LEU A 135 -3.29 6.01 6.68
N LYS A 136 -2.82 4.80 6.42
CA LYS A 136 -3.09 3.64 7.29
C LYS A 136 -2.22 3.70 8.55
N HIS A 137 -2.84 3.54 9.69
CA HIS A 137 -2.16 3.40 10.97
C HIS A 137 -1.83 1.94 11.25
N GLY A 138 -0.62 1.70 11.74
CA GLY A 138 -0.21 0.39 12.19
C GLY A 138 -0.78 0.04 13.55
N THR A 139 -0.76 -1.24 13.92
CA THR A 139 -1.14 -1.70 15.25
C THR A 139 0.09 -1.98 16.10
N LYS A 140 0.05 -1.59 17.37
CA LYS A 140 1.03 -1.98 18.40
C LYS A 140 0.48 -3.12 19.21
N ILE A 141 1.30 -4.12 19.42
CA ILE A 141 1.00 -5.20 20.36
C ILE A 141 1.61 -4.84 21.72
N LYS A 142 0.78 -4.63 22.71
CA LYS A 142 1.23 -4.39 24.11
C LYS A 142 0.73 -5.51 25.01
N LYS A 143 1.58 -5.91 25.96
CA LYS A 143 1.15 -6.76 27.08
C LYS A 143 0.74 -5.85 28.24
N LYS A 144 -0.54 -5.87 28.61
CA LYS A 144 -1.09 -5.16 29.75
C LYS A 144 -1.69 -6.18 30.70
N ASN A 145 -1.12 -6.29 31.92
CA ASN A 145 -1.55 -7.26 32.96
C ASN A 145 -1.59 -8.73 32.45
N GLY A 146 -0.59 -9.13 31.65
CA GLY A 146 -0.53 -10.50 31.08
C GLY A 146 -1.42 -10.75 29.86
N VAL A 147 -2.28 -9.79 29.49
CA VAL A 147 -3.15 -9.87 28.32
C VAL A 147 -2.51 -9.14 27.15
N THR A 148 -2.52 -9.74 25.99
CA THR A 148 -2.07 -9.13 24.74
C THR A 148 -3.18 -8.19 24.22
N VAL A 149 -2.89 -6.90 24.17
CA VAL A 149 -3.80 -5.86 23.66
C VAL A 149 -3.23 -5.29 22.37
N GLN A 150 -4.07 -5.21 21.33
CA GLN A 150 -3.75 -4.47 20.12
C GLN A 150 -4.23 -3.01 20.27
N GLU A 151 -3.32 -2.09 20.12
CA GLU A 151 -3.62 -0.65 20.09
C GLU A 151 -3.19 -0.09 18.74
N GLU A 152 -4.00 0.80 18.16
CA GLU A 152 -3.64 1.52 16.96
C GLU A 152 -2.46 2.47 17.25
N ASN A 153 -1.52 2.57 16.32
CA ASN A 153 -0.43 3.52 16.43
C ASN A 153 -0.95 4.94 16.25
N VAL A 154 -0.47 5.87 17.05
CA VAL A 154 -0.77 7.31 16.91
C VAL A 154 -0.26 7.86 15.57
N GLN A 155 0.83 7.29 15.05
CA GLN A 155 1.40 7.69 13.77
C GLN A 155 1.13 6.64 12.70
N ALA A 156 0.78 7.12 11.50
CA ALA A 156 0.60 6.26 10.33
C ALA A 156 1.93 5.63 9.88
N GLY A 157 1.84 4.48 9.24
CA GLY A 157 2.95 3.79 8.59
C GLY A 157 3.33 2.44 9.21
N ALA A 158 4.00 1.65 8.39
CA ALA A 158 4.50 0.32 8.74
C ALA A 158 5.73 0.44 9.63
N HIS A 159 5.61 0.01 10.87
CA HIS A 159 6.73 -0.05 11.81
C HIS A 159 7.37 -1.44 11.78
N THR A 160 8.40 -1.60 10.97
CA THR A 160 9.13 -2.86 10.84
C THR A 160 10.05 -3.07 12.03
N THR A 161 9.55 -3.71 13.08
CA THR A 161 10.34 -4.09 14.27
C THR A 161 10.72 -5.56 14.18
N GLU A 162 11.77 -5.95 14.91
CA GLU A 162 12.18 -7.36 15.01
C GLU A 162 11.02 -8.27 15.51
N ALA A 163 10.13 -7.74 16.34
CA ALA A 163 8.97 -8.48 16.86
C ALA A 163 7.89 -8.74 15.78
N ILE A 164 7.77 -7.89 14.78
CA ILE A 164 6.74 -8.01 13.71
C ILE A 164 7.27 -8.81 12.51
N LYS A 165 8.57 -8.79 12.26
CA LYS A 165 9.18 -9.48 11.11
C LYS A 165 8.74 -10.95 10.96
N PRO A 166 8.72 -11.80 12.02
CA PRO A 166 8.27 -13.18 11.88
C PRO A 166 6.84 -13.32 11.38
N THR A 167 5.95 -12.40 11.79
CA THR A 167 4.56 -12.39 11.32
C THR A 167 4.49 -11.97 9.86
N MET A 168 5.28 -10.96 9.46
CA MET A 168 5.35 -10.53 8.06
C MET A 168 5.86 -11.66 7.16
N PHE A 169 6.92 -12.37 7.57
CA PHE A 169 7.45 -13.50 6.82
C PHE A 169 6.43 -14.62 6.63
N LYS A 170 5.64 -14.95 7.67
CA LYS A 170 4.57 -15.94 7.53
C LYS A 170 3.50 -15.54 6.50
N PHE A 171 3.15 -14.25 6.43
CA PHE A 171 2.23 -13.77 5.38
C PHE A 171 2.86 -13.86 4.00
N MET A 172 4.14 -13.54 3.87
CA MET A 172 4.88 -13.65 2.61
C MET A 172 4.98 -15.12 2.17
N GLU A 173 5.34 -16.03 3.06
CA GLU A 173 5.37 -17.48 2.80
C GLU A 173 4.01 -17.97 2.32
N LYS A 174 2.92 -17.65 3.04
CA LYS A 174 1.56 -18.01 2.64
C LYS A 174 1.20 -17.45 1.28
N TYR A 175 1.55 -16.19 0.99
CA TYR A 175 1.30 -15.59 -0.31
C TYR A 175 2.05 -16.34 -1.42
N VAL A 176 3.33 -16.63 -1.22
CA VAL A 176 4.15 -17.38 -2.19
C VAL A 176 3.55 -18.75 -2.46
N GLU A 177 3.15 -19.49 -1.44
CA GLU A 177 2.59 -20.82 -1.56
C GLU A 177 1.21 -20.85 -2.27
N THR A 178 0.37 -19.85 -2.00
CA THR A 178 -1.04 -19.90 -2.43
C THR A 178 -1.38 -19.02 -3.61
N THR A 179 -0.66 -17.92 -3.82
CA THR A 179 -1.08 -16.83 -4.70
C THR A 179 -0.02 -16.45 -5.75
N ALA A 180 1.26 -16.66 -5.47
CA ALA A 180 2.35 -16.16 -6.31
C ALA A 180 2.27 -16.59 -7.77
N SER A 181 1.71 -17.77 -8.08
CA SER A 181 1.51 -18.24 -9.46
C SER A 181 0.59 -17.32 -10.29
N ARG A 182 -0.23 -16.51 -9.65
CA ARG A 182 -1.13 -15.53 -10.28
C ARG A 182 -0.53 -14.12 -10.36
N CYS A 183 0.49 -13.85 -9.57
CA CYS A 183 1.13 -12.53 -9.50
C CYS A 183 1.66 -12.10 -10.87
N LYS A 184 1.32 -10.87 -11.27
CA LYS A 184 1.72 -10.29 -12.56
C LYS A 184 2.97 -9.42 -12.47
N PHE A 185 3.61 -9.36 -11.29
CA PHE A 185 4.76 -8.49 -10.99
C PHE A 185 5.99 -9.31 -10.61
N PRO A 186 6.83 -9.71 -11.60
CA PRO A 186 8.02 -10.54 -11.35
C PRO A 186 8.99 -9.92 -10.32
N ARG A 187 9.17 -8.60 -10.38
CA ARG A 187 10.07 -7.89 -9.43
C ARG A 187 9.60 -7.97 -7.98
N LEU A 188 8.28 -8.01 -7.76
CA LEU A 188 7.75 -8.24 -6.42
C LEU A 188 8.14 -9.64 -5.91
N LEU A 189 7.99 -10.67 -6.77
CA LEU A 189 8.35 -12.04 -6.42
C LEU A 189 9.85 -12.23 -6.19
N GLU A 190 10.69 -11.49 -6.91
CA GLU A 190 12.14 -11.50 -6.71
C GLU A 190 12.56 -10.85 -5.38
N ALA A 191 11.70 -10.00 -4.81
CA ALA A 191 11.95 -9.29 -3.55
C ALA A 191 11.40 -10.02 -2.31
N LEU A 192 10.53 -11.02 -2.50
CA LEU A 192 9.97 -11.86 -1.45
C LEU A 192 10.89 -13.02 -1.10
#